data_c7fc6f0b8054b03b99b00964a2aacb05
#
_entry.id   c7fc6f0b8054b03b99b00964a2aacb05
#
_cell.length_a   1.000
_cell.length_b   1.000
_cell.length_c   1.000
_cell.angle_alpha   90.00
_cell.angle_beta   90.00
_cell.angle_gamma   90.00
#
_symmetry.space_group_name_H-M   'P 1'
#
loop_
_entity.id
_entity.type
_entity.pdbx_description
1 polymer ?
#
loop_
_entity_poly.entity_id
_entity_poly.type
_entity_poly.pdbx_seq_one_letter_code
_entity_poly.pdbx_strand_id
1 'polypeptide(L)'
;RALLGAKYVTLHVETTLSSRMKNSKRATLLLLVALVSGSMAAQKYKVRSIAWERLEVTSALDANPDQRAMEIVKPYKARVDSTMMPLLGLSRVAMAAGRPESLLGNWAADVLVEGSTATGLERADMGLMNVGGLRNNMPEGVVRRGDVMLISPFENRLVVLEMQGKDVKELMENIASRGGEGVSSSVRLVIGPDRKVASATIGGKEIEDNRTYRIATLDYLAEGNDYMTALKKATKRHSLNMLVRDVMAESIIKSRVIDSKIEGRIVLQKP
;
A
#
# COMPACT_ATOMS: atom_id res chain seq x y z
N ARG A 1 -9.92 8.56 6.24
CA ARG A 1 -11.18 8.80 5.49
C ARG A 1 -10.88 8.57 4.00
N ALA A 2 -11.20 7.37 3.50
CA ALA A 2 -11.06 7.06 2.09
C ALA A 2 -12.24 7.69 1.33
N LEU A 3 -11.97 8.65 0.45
CA LEU A 3 -12.93 9.20 -0.50
C LEU A 3 -13.02 8.26 -1.71
N LEU A 4 -13.96 7.32 -1.68
CA LEU A 4 -14.38 6.63 -2.91
C LEU A 4 -15.44 7.50 -3.59
N GLY A 5 -15.02 8.38 -4.50
CA GLY A 5 -15.91 9.11 -5.38
C GLY A 5 -16.31 8.26 -6.57
N ALA A 6 -17.56 7.80 -6.64
CA ALA A 6 -18.09 7.19 -7.86
C ALA A 6 -18.38 8.30 -8.89
N LYS A 7 -17.84 8.15 -10.11
CA LYS A 7 -18.14 9.02 -11.26
C LYS A 7 -19.13 8.30 -12.15
N TYR A 8 -20.30 8.89 -12.37
CA TYR A 8 -21.26 8.43 -13.38
C TYR A 8 -21.11 9.25 -14.65
N VAL A 9 -20.99 8.56 -15.77
CA VAL A 9 -20.95 9.18 -17.10
C VAL A 9 -22.22 8.76 -17.85
N THR A 10 -23.08 9.72 -18.16
CA THR A 10 -24.26 9.49 -18.99
C THR A 10 -23.95 9.89 -20.43
N LEU A 11 -24.02 8.94 -21.35
CA LEU A 11 -23.74 9.14 -22.77
C LEU A 11 -25.08 9.29 -23.52
N HIS A 12 -25.31 10.46 -24.15
CA HIS A 12 -26.43 10.64 -25.06
C HIS A 12 -25.94 10.56 -26.50
N VAL A 13 -26.48 9.61 -27.24
CA VAL A 13 -26.12 9.35 -28.65
C VAL A 13 -27.31 9.66 -29.55
N GLU A 14 -27.14 10.59 -30.46
CA GLU A 14 -28.11 10.83 -31.57
C GLU A 14 -27.68 10.14 -32.85
N THR A 15 -28.60 9.36 -33.43
CA THR A 15 -28.45 8.78 -34.75
C THR A 15 -29.30 9.57 -35.75
N THR A 16 -28.68 10.22 -36.73
CA THR A 16 -29.37 10.87 -37.83
C THR A 16 -29.47 9.91 -39.01
N LEU A 17 -30.70 9.39 -39.31
CA LEU A 17 -31.01 8.74 -40.55
C LEU A 17 -31.53 9.78 -41.58
N SER A 18 -30.79 10.00 -42.62
CA SER A 18 -31.23 10.83 -43.74
C SER A 18 -31.93 9.92 -44.79
N SER A 19 -33.26 10.09 -44.96
CA SER A 19 -34.06 9.44 -45.99
C SER A 19 -34.28 10.37 -47.17
N ARG A 20 -33.78 9.99 -48.36
CA ARG A 20 -34.38 10.41 -49.66
C ARG A 20 -34.18 9.34 -50.70
N MET A 21 -35.27 8.66 -51.04
CA MET A 21 -35.34 7.84 -52.26
C MET A 21 -36.47 8.31 -53.16
N LYS A 22 -36.17 8.57 -54.46
CA LYS A 22 -37.16 8.68 -55.52
C LYS A 22 -36.77 7.75 -56.71
N ASN A 23 -37.71 6.85 -56.97
CA ASN A 23 -38.06 6.05 -58.10
C ASN A 23 -37.13 5.92 -59.34
N SER A 24 -36.71 4.70 -59.64
CA SER A 24 -36.86 4.10 -60.98
C SER A 24 -36.42 2.63 -60.99
N LYS A 25 -37.08 1.77 -61.76
CA LYS A 25 -36.90 0.32 -61.87
C LYS A 25 -35.50 -0.14 -62.36
N ARG A 26 -34.56 0.76 -62.59
CA ARG A 26 -33.13 0.47 -62.87
C ARG A 26 -32.27 0.40 -61.62
N ALA A 27 -32.82 0.76 -60.47
CA ALA A 27 -32.10 0.72 -59.21
C ALA A 27 -31.97 -0.68 -58.58
N THR A 28 -32.81 -1.63 -58.99
CA THR A 28 -32.85 -2.96 -58.37
C THR A 28 -31.62 -3.82 -58.71
N LEU A 29 -31.01 -3.61 -59.89
CA LEU A 29 -29.82 -4.36 -60.28
C LEU A 29 -28.52 -3.79 -59.66
N LEU A 30 -28.49 -2.49 -59.40
CA LEU A 30 -27.37 -1.84 -58.71
C LEU A 30 -27.40 -2.09 -57.21
N LEU A 31 -28.59 -2.34 -56.62
CA LEU A 31 -28.73 -2.66 -55.22
C LEU A 31 -28.19 -4.05 -54.86
N LEU A 32 -28.23 -5.00 -55.78
CA LEU A 32 -27.71 -6.36 -55.58
C LEU A 32 -26.17 -6.43 -55.63
N VAL A 33 -25.51 -5.51 -56.31
CA VAL A 33 -24.05 -5.42 -56.38
C VAL A 33 -23.51 -4.63 -55.18
N ALA A 34 -24.27 -3.66 -54.64
CA ALA A 34 -23.90 -2.89 -53.46
C ALA A 34 -24.03 -3.67 -52.14
N LEU A 35 -24.78 -4.77 -52.12
CA LEU A 35 -24.93 -5.66 -50.95
C LEU A 35 -23.74 -6.59 -50.72
N VAL A 36 -22.82 -6.72 -51.70
CA VAL A 36 -21.62 -7.57 -51.59
C VAL A 36 -20.38 -6.78 -51.20
N SER A 37 -20.37 -5.47 -51.38
CA SER A 37 -19.32 -4.59 -50.86
C SER A 37 -19.78 -3.95 -49.55
N GLY A 38 -19.73 -4.73 -48.48
CA GLY A 38 -20.02 -4.29 -47.13
C GLY A 38 -19.03 -3.20 -46.65
N SER A 39 -19.24 -1.98 -47.16
CA SER A 39 -18.68 -0.81 -46.49
C SER A 39 -19.45 -0.67 -45.17
N MET A 40 -18.91 -1.21 -44.08
CA MET A 40 -19.34 -0.83 -42.75
C MET A 40 -19.09 0.66 -42.66
N ALA A 41 -20.12 1.48 -42.89
CA ALA A 41 -20.09 2.88 -42.56
C ALA A 41 -19.87 2.94 -41.05
N ALA A 42 -18.66 3.28 -40.63
CA ALA A 42 -18.35 3.46 -39.23
C ALA A 42 -19.30 4.56 -38.70
N GLN A 43 -20.23 4.18 -37.85
CA GLN A 43 -21.11 5.12 -37.17
C GLN A 43 -20.22 6.09 -36.38
N LYS A 44 -20.17 7.34 -36.86
CA LYS A 44 -19.44 8.41 -36.13
C LYS A 44 -20.32 8.88 -35.01
N TYR A 45 -20.02 8.37 -33.80
CA TYR A 45 -20.64 8.89 -32.59
C TYR A 45 -19.95 10.20 -32.19
N LYS A 46 -20.75 11.21 -31.90
CA LYS A 46 -20.28 12.49 -31.34
C LYS A 46 -20.79 12.62 -29.91
N VAL A 47 -19.88 12.73 -28.98
CA VAL A 47 -20.25 13.04 -27.59
C VAL A 47 -20.87 14.43 -27.56
N ARG A 48 -22.14 14.54 -27.16
CA ARG A 48 -22.91 15.79 -27.10
C ARG A 48 -22.76 16.50 -25.76
N SER A 49 -22.71 15.74 -24.69
CA SER A 49 -22.46 16.26 -23.36
C SER A 49 -21.87 15.19 -22.43
N ILE A 50 -21.10 15.59 -21.45
CA ILE A 50 -20.63 14.77 -20.36
C ILE A 50 -21.10 15.49 -19.08
N ALA A 51 -21.96 14.82 -18.29
CA ALA A 51 -22.30 15.27 -16.94
C ALA A 51 -21.63 14.33 -15.93
N TRP A 52 -21.12 14.90 -14.85
CA TRP A 52 -20.54 14.13 -13.75
C TRP A 52 -21.00 14.72 -12.42
N GLU A 53 -21.19 13.87 -11.45
CA GLU A 53 -21.50 14.24 -10.09
C GLU A 53 -20.56 13.50 -9.14
N ARG A 54 -20.16 14.17 -8.08
CA ARG A 54 -19.37 13.56 -7.00
C ARG A 54 -20.33 13.19 -5.88
N LEU A 55 -20.56 11.88 -5.70
CA LEU A 55 -21.28 11.38 -4.56
C LEU A 55 -20.29 11.09 -3.42
N GLU A 56 -20.46 11.77 -2.30
CA GLU A 56 -19.66 11.49 -1.10
C GLU A 56 -20.28 10.30 -0.36
N VAL A 57 -19.47 9.27 -0.10
CA VAL A 57 -19.90 8.11 0.69
C VAL A 57 -19.81 8.47 2.16
N THR A 58 -20.95 8.68 2.78
CA THR A 58 -21.07 9.04 4.20
C THR A 58 -22.00 8.03 4.90
N SER A 59 -22.01 8.04 6.24
CA SER A 59 -22.92 7.22 7.05
C SER A 59 -24.40 7.53 6.80
N ALA A 60 -24.76 8.66 6.18
CA ALA A 60 -26.12 8.97 5.79
C ALA A 60 -26.68 7.96 4.78
N LEU A 61 -25.83 7.31 3.97
CA LEU A 61 -26.23 6.26 3.03
C LEU A 61 -26.64 4.96 3.73
N ASP A 62 -26.22 4.76 4.99
CA ASP A 62 -26.58 3.57 5.78
C ASP A 62 -28.04 3.60 6.24
N ALA A 63 -28.72 4.77 6.18
CA ALA A 63 -30.14 4.90 6.57
C ALA A 63 -31.09 4.13 5.64
N ASN A 64 -30.74 3.99 4.34
CA ASN A 64 -31.51 3.26 3.35
C ASN A 64 -30.61 2.35 2.52
N PRO A 65 -30.10 1.24 3.07
CA PRO A 65 -29.22 0.33 2.36
C PRO A 65 -29.97 -0.39 1.24
N ASP A 66 -29.32 -0.62 0.12
CA ASP A 66 -29.85 -1.46 -0.96
C ASP A 66 -30.09 -2.88 -0.45
N GLN A 67 -31.35 -3.34 -0.45
CA GLN A 67 -31.76 -4.63 0.11
C GLN A 67 -31.08 -5.81 -0.62
N ARG A 68 -30.94 -5.72 -1.94
CA ARG A 68 -30.29 -6.76 -2.74
C ARG A 68 -28.79 -6.85 -2.43
N ALA A 69 -28.13 -5.71 -2.24
CA ALA A 69 -26.73 -5.68 -1.78
C ALA A 69 -26.59 -6.28 -0.39
N MET A 70 -27.52 -5.95 0.53
CA MET A 70 -27.54 -6.52 1.89
C MET A 70 -27.73 -8.04 1.89
N GLU A 71 -28.61 -8.59 1.03
CA GLU A 71 -28.80 -10.04 0.90
C GLU A 71 -27.51 -10.75 0.45
N ILE A 72 -26.74 -10.13 -0.45
CA ILE A 72 -25.45 -10.67 -0.91
C ILE A 72 -24.40 -10.65 0.21
N VAL A 73 -24.34 -9.57 0.99
CA VAL A 73 -23.31 -9.35 2.03
C VAL A 73 -23.62 -10.12 3.31
N LYS A 74 -24.89 -10.25 3.69
CA LYS A 74 -25.36 -10.84 4.96
C LYS A 74 -24.73 -12.21 5.31
N PRO A 75 -24.61 -13.19 4.40
CA PRO A 75 -24.01 -14.49 4.71
C PRO A 75 -22.54 -14.40 5.13
N TYR A 76 -21.81 -13.38 4.65
CA TYR A 76 -20.38 -13.19 4.91
C TYR A 76 -20.11 -12.30 6.12
N LYS A 77 -21.04 -11.41 6.46
CA LYS A 77 -20.88 -10.39 7.50
C LYS A 77 -20.45 -11.00 8.85
N ALA A 78 -21.14 -12.02 9.32
CA ALA A 78 -20.85 -12.64 10.62
C ALA A 78 -19.40 -13.19 10.66
N ARG A 79 -18.92 -13.78 9.55
CA ARG A 79 -17.56 -14.31 9.44
C ARG A 79 -16.54 -13.18 9.40
N VAL A 80 -16.81 -12.12 8.65
CA VAL A 80 -15.95 -10.94 8.60
C VAL A 80 -15.86 -10.30 9.99
N ASP A 81 -17.00 -10.05 10.64
CA ASP A 81 -17.05 -9.44 11.97
C ASP A 81 -16.30 -10.29 13.00
N SER A 82 -16.43 -11.61 13.00
CA SER A 82 -15.70 -12.50 13.92
C SER A 82 -14.17 -12.41 13.74
N THR A 83 -13.71 -12.12 12.53
CA THR A 83 -12.28 -11.95 12.23
C THR A 83 -11.77 -10.55 12.57
N MET A 84 -12.57 -9.52 12.30
CA MET A 84 -12.16 -8.12 12.40
C MET A 84 -12.36 -7.50 13.77
N MET A 85 -13.38 -7.95 14.53
CA MET A 85 -13.76 -7.33 15.80
C MET A 85 -12.93 -7.69 17.04
N PRO A 86 -12.14 -8.80 17.09
CA PRO A 86 -11.34 -9.11 18.28
C PRO A 86 -10.46 -7.94 18.72
N LEU A 87 -10.53 -7.62 20.00
CA LEU A 87 -9.71 -6.62 20.66
C LEU A 87 -8.26 -7.15 20.76
N LEU A 88 -7.29 -6.34 20.36
CA LEU A 88 -5.86 -6.65 20.48
C LEU A 88 -5.21 -5.90 21.65
N GLY A 89 -5.55 -4.63 21.83
CA GLY A 89 -4.98 -3.76 22.84
C GLY A 89 -5.41 -2.30 22.67
N LEU A 90 -4.56 -1.39 23.14
CA LEU A 90 -4.78 0.06 23.08
C LEU A 90 -3.60 0.74 22.42
N SER A 91 -3.84 1.83 21.70
CA SER A 91 -2.82 2.77 21.26
C SER A 91 -2.96 4.09 22.01
N ARG A 92 -1.87 4.60 22.56
CA ARG A 92 -1.86 5.89 23.29
C ARG A 92 -2.09 7.08 22.38
N VAL A 93 -1.72 6.96 21.10
CA VAL A 93 -1.78 8.03 20.10
C VAL A 93 -2.28 7.48 18.76
N ALA A 94 -2.91 8.32 17.98
CA ALA A 94 -3.16 8.01 16.57
C ALA A 94 -1.83 8.04 15.80
N MET A 95 -1.54 6.99 15.00
CA MET A 95 -0.30 6.90 14.23
C MET A 95 -0.59 6.86 12.74
N ALA A 96 -0.04 7.81 12.01
CA ALA A 96 -0.06 7.83 10.54
C ALA A 96 1.29 7.41 9.97
N ALA A 97 1.28 6.85 8.77
CA ALA A 97 2.49 6.60 7.98
C ALA A 97 2.88 7.84 7.17
N GLY A 98 4.18 8.09 7.02
CA GLY A 98 4.69 9.26 6.29
C GLY A 98 6.21 9.29 6.19
N ARG A 99 6.73 10.28 5.49
CA ARG A 99 8.16 10.55 5.30
C ARG A 99 8.52 11.95 5.82
N PRO A 100 9.75 12.19 6.27
CA PRO A 100 10.89 11.25 6.32
C PRO A 100 10.76 10.19 7.42
N GLU A 101 10.12 10.51 8.53
CA GLU A 101 9.86 9.67 9.70
C GLU A 101 8.38 9.77 10.07
N SER A 102 7.81 8.72 10.64
CA SER A 102 6.41 8.72 11.07
C SER A 102 6.18 7.78 12.24
N LEU A 103 5.16 8.08 13.06
CA LEU A 103 4.83 7.25 14.23
C LEU A 103 4.53 5.80 13.83
N LEU A 104 3.71 5.59 12.79
CA LEU A 104 3.35 4.25 12.35
C LEU A 104 4.53 3.52 11.70
N GLY A 105 5.36 4.23 10.92
CA GLY A 105 6.58 3.68 10.33
C GLY A 105 7.57 3.23 11.39
N ASN A 106 7.78 4.05 12.42
CA ASN A 106 8.67 3.74 13.55
C ASN A 106 8.20 2.49 14.30
N TRP A 107 6.92 2.47 14.70
CA TRP A 107 6.33 1.34 15.41
C TRP A 107 6.40 0.06 14.59
N ALA A 108 6.00 0.12 13.30
CA ALA A 108 6.00 -1.05 12.43
C ALA A 108 7.42 -1.63 12.25
N ALA A 109 8.43 -0.79 12.05
CA ALA A 109 9.80 -1.24 11.90
C ALA A 109 10.38 -1.85 13.20
N ASP A 110 10.03 -1.31 14.36
CA ASP A 110 10.41 -1.90 15.66
C ASP A 110 9.76 -3.27 15.87
N VAL A 111 8.48 -3.42 15.47
CA VAL A 111 7.75 -4.71 15.52
C VAL A 111 8.41 -5.77 14.66
N LEU A 112 8.95 -5.42 13.46
CA LEU A 112 9.69 -6.37 12.63
C LEU A 112 10.97 -6.86 13.33
N VAL A 113 11.68 -5.98 14.04
CA VAL A 113 12.86 -6.35 14.83
C VAL A 113 12.48 -7.27 15.99
N GLU A 114 11.39 -6.98 16.69
CA GLU A 114 10.88 -7.87 17.75
C GLU A 114 10.51 -9.25 17.20
N GLY A 115 9.77 -9.29 16.09
CA GLY A 115 9.35 -10.53 15.42
C GLY A 115 10.52 -11.36 14.89
N SER A 116 11.68 -10.74 14.62
CA SER A 116 12.86 -11.46 14.11
C SER A 116 13.37 -12.55 15.03
N THR A 117 13.09 -12.46 16.33
CA THR A 117 13.54 -13.44 17.33
C THR A 117 12.60 -14.64 17.52
N ALA A 118 11.42 -14.62 16.88
CA ALA A 118 10.36 -15.61 17.12
C ALA A 118 10.76 -17.06 16.81
N THR A 119 11.75 -17.25 15.94
CA THR A 119 12.23 -18.58 15.53
C THR A 119 13.59 -18.96 16.14
N GLY A 120 14.00 -18.27 17.21
CA GLY A 120 15.31 -18.50 17.84
C GLY A 120 16.48 -17.84 17.09
N LEU A 121 16.21 -17.03 16.07
CA LEU A 121 17.24 -16.22 15.44
C LEU A 121 17.71 -15.12 16.40
N GLU A 122 18.94 -14.70 16.27
CA GLU A 122 19.42 -13.51 16.95
C GLU A 122 18.64 -12.29 16.46
N ARG A 123 18.44 -11.33 17.38
CA ARG A 123 17.74 -10.08 17.10
C ARG A 123 18.35 -9.35 15.90
N ALA A 124 17.51 -8.86 15.01
CA ALA A 124 17.96 -8.05 13.88
C ALA A 124 18.58 -6.72 14.34
N ASP A 125 19.64 -6.29 13.65
CA ASP A 125 20.31 -5.01 13.91
C ASP A 125 19.42 -3.82 13.54
N MET A 126 18.57 -3.97 12.50
CA MET A 126 17.57 -2.98 12.10
C MET A 126 16.33 -3.62 11.50
N GLY A 127 15.22 -2.87 11.56
CA GLY A 127 13.99 -3.15 10.85
C GLY A 127 13.73 -2.13 9.74
N LEU A 128 13.15 -2.58 8.64
CA LEU A 128 12.74 -1.74 7.50
C LEU A 128 11.33 -2.07 7.07
N MET A 129 10.44 -1.06 7.12
CA MET A 129 9.05 -1.12 6.65
C MET A 129 8.81 -0.03 5.61
N ASN A 130 8.29 -0.38 4.43
CA ASN A 130 7.94 0.62 3.44
C ASN A 130 6.67 1.38 3.84
N VAL A 131 6.71 2.70 3.74
CA VAL A 131 5.57 3.59 4.01
C VAL A 131 4.37 3.23 3.12
N GLY A 132 4.63 2.86 1.85
CA GLY A 132 3.58 2.44 0.91
C GLY A 132 2.86 1.15 1.30
N GLY A 133 3.46 0.30 2.13
CA GLY A 133 2.87 -0.93 2.66
C GLY A 133 1.87 -0.68 3.79
N LEU A 134 1.92 0.49 4.44
CA LEU A 134 1.02 0.91 5.52
C LEU A 134 -0.16 1.68 4.93
N ARG A 135 -1.32 1.03 4.79
CA ARG A 135 -2.44 1.49 3.97
C ARG A 135 -3.50 2.26 4.75
N ASN A 136 -3.48 2.19 6.06
CA ASN A 136 -4.39 2.90 6.96
C ASN A 136 -3.64 3.40 8.19
N ASN A 137 -4.26 4.27 8.97
CA ASN A 137 -3.72 4.77 10.23
C ASN A 137 -4.08 3.86 11.41
N MET A 138 -3.21 3.79 12.41
CA MET A 138 -3.52 3.21 13.71
C MET A 138 -4.44 4.19 14.46
N PRO A 139 -5.62 3.75 14.96
CA PRO A 139 -6.45 4.63 15.78
C PRO A 139 -5.83 4.90 17.15
N GLU A 140 -6.15 6.03 17.75
CA GLU A 140 -5.98 6.23 19.18
C GLU A 140 -7.06 5.45 19.95
N GLY A 141 -6.70 4.92 21.12
CA GLY A 141 -7.60 4.13 21.96
C GLY A 141 -7.64 2.66 21.57
N VAL A 142 -8.82 2.10 21.40
CA VAL A 142 -9.03 0.68 21.16
C VAL A 142 -8.51 0.26 19.78
N VAL A 143 -7.65 -0.76 19.76
CA VAL A 143 -7.12 -1.38 18.53
C VAL A 143 -7.69 -2.79 18.39
N ARG A 144 -8.30 -3.04 17.25
CA ARG A 144 -8.88 -4.34 16.87
C ARG A 144 -8.05 -5.03 15.78
N ARG A 145 -8.28 -6.32 15.60
CA ARG A 145 -7.64 -7.07 14.51
C ARG A 145 -7.92 -6.45 13.14
N GLY A 146 -9.12 -5.94 12.92
CA GLY A 146 -9.51 -5.24 11.70
C GLY A 146 -8.65 -4.02 11.39
N ASP A 147 -8.26 -3.24 12.40
CA ASP A 147 -7.40 -2.07 12.22
C ASP A 147 -6.04 -2.51 11.66
N VAL A 148 -5.44 -3.56 12.23
CA VAL A 148 -4.17 -4.11 11.76
C VAL A 148 -4.29 -4.68 10.33
N MET A 149 -5.38 -5.36 10.02
CA MET A 149 -5.64 -5.88 8.67
C MET A 149 -5.82 -4.75 7.65
N LEU A 150 -6.38 -3.61 8.03
CA LEU A 150 -6.49 -2.43 7.17
C LEU A 150 -5.15 -1.69 7.02
N ILE A 151 -4.33 -1.67 8.08
CA ILE A 151 -2.98 -1.09 8.05
C ILE A 151 -2.06 -1.90 7.13
N SER A 152 -2.02 -3.22 7.29
CA SER A 152 -1.16 -4.13 6.51
C SER A 152 -2.01 -5.21 5.82
N PRO A 153 -2.73 -4.87 4.72
CA PRO A 153 -3.68 -5.77 4.07
C PRO A 153 -3.02 -6.86 3.22
N PHE A 154 -1.73 -6.74 2.98
CA PHE A 154 -0.99 -7.66 2.13
C PHE A 154 -0.59 -8.93 2.89
N GLU A 155 -0.36 -10.03 2.14
CA GLU A 155 0.14 -11.29 2.71
C GLU A 155 1.68 -11.34 2.76
N ASN A 156 2.30 -10.18 2.98
CA ASN A 156 3.75 -10.09 3.13
C ASN A 156 4.21 -10.86 4.36
N ARG A 157 5.32 -11.59 4.20
CA ARG A 157 5.94 -12.38 5.27
C ARG A 157 7.17 -11.68 5.81
N LEU A 158 7.39 -11.85 7.11
CA LEU A 158 8.60 -11.39 7.77
C LEU A 158 9.79 -12.22 7.31
N VAL A 159 10.85 -11.54 6.88
CA VAL A 159 12.15 -12.14 6.55
C VAL A 159 13.27 -11.42 7.29
N VAL A 160 14.33 -12.15 7.60
CA VAL A 160 15.58 -11.59 8.10
C VAL A 160 16.66 -11.82 7.05
N LEU A 161 17.31 -10.75 6.62
CA LEU A 161 18.37 -10.77 5.63
C LEU A 161 19.71 -10.53 6.31
N GLU A 162 20.73 -11.33 5.98
CA GLU A 162 22.12 -11.05 6.35
C GLU A 162 22.79 -10.31 5.21
N MET A 163 23.32 -9.11 5.48
CA MET A 163 23.90 -8.22 4.49
C MET A 163 25.27 -7.71 4.95
N GLN A 164 26.21 -7.58 4.02
CA GLN A 164 27.48 -6.90 4.30
C GLN A 164 27.25 -5.39 4.49
N GLY A 165 28.02 -4.75 5.37
CA GLY A 165 27.83 -3.34 5.66
C GLY A 165 27.93 -2.41 4.46
N LYS A 166 28.79 -2.73 3.48
CA LYS A 166 28.84 -2.00 2.19
C LYS A 166 27.48 -1.98 1.46
N ASP A 167 26.75 -3.11 1.50
CA ASP A 167 25.43 -3.24 0.87
C ASP A 167 24.35 -2.60 1.74
N VAL A 168 24.54 -2.55 3.08
CA VAL A 168 23.68 -1.81 3.99
C VAL A 168 23.84 -0.30 3.77
N LYS A 169 25.05 0.22 3.49
CA LYS A 169 25.23 1.62 3.08
C LYS A 169 24.46 1.94 1.80
N GLU A 170 24.45 1.05 0.82
CA GLU A 170 23.63 1.22 -0.38
C GLU A 170 22.12 1.16 -0.06
N LEU A 171 21.71 0.34 0.91
CA LEU A 171 20.32 0.34 1.39
C LEU A 171 19.94 1.70 2.01
N MET A 172 20.86 2.35 2.76
CA MET A 172 20.61 3.70 3.26
C MET A 172 20.45 4.72 2.14
N GLU A 173 21.22 4.59 1.03
CA GLU A 173 21.02 5.42 -0.17
C GLU A 173 19.66 5.13 -0.84
N ASN A 174 19.21 3.87 -0.91
CA ASN A 174 17.88 3.55 -1.40
C ASN A 174 16.79 4.25 -0.55
N ILE A 175 16.88 4.19 0.79
CA ILE A 175 15.96 4.87 1.71
C ILE A 175 16.02 6.39 1.54
N ALA A 176 17.22 6.96 1.43
CA ALA A 176 17.43 8.40 1.27
C ALA A 176 16.82 8.92 -0.04
N SER A 177 16.99 8.19 -1.14
CA SER A 177 16.43 8.55 -2.46
C SER A 177 14.91 8.67 -2.43
N ARG A 178 14.24 7.89 -1.56
CA ARG A 178 12.79 7.91 -1.33
C ARG A 178 12.36 9.04 -0.39
N GLY A 179 13.31 9.68 0.28
CA GLY A 179 13.05 10.70 1.30
C GLY A 179 12.65 10.12 2.65
N GLY A 180 13.02 8.86 2.91
CA GLY A 180 12.75 8.13 4.13
C GLY A 180 11.77 6.97 3.96
N GLU A 181 11.82 6.03 4.87
CA GLU A 181 10.91 4.89 5.06
C GLU A 181 10.79 4.60 6.56
N GLY A 182 9.97 3.62 6.98
CA GLY A 182 9.93 3.19 8.37
C GLY A 182 11.19 2.43 8.74
N VAL A 183 11.95 2.94 9.69
CA VAL A 183 13.17 2.28 10.22
C VAL A 183 13.07 2.11 11.73
N SER A 184 13.70 1.05 12.26
CA SER A 184 13.71 0.78 13.70
C SER A 184 14.52 1.80 14.49
N SER A 185 14.31 1.83 15.81
CA SER A 185 14.93 2.75 16.77
C SER A 185 16.46 2.71 16.79
N SER A 186 17.07 1.63 16.28
CA SER A 186 18.52 1.49 16.14
C SER A 186 19.13 2.35 15.05
N VAL A 187 18.33 2.83 14.07
CA VAL A 187 18.81 3.57 12.90
C VAL A 187 18.79 5.07 13.16
N ARG A 188 19.85 5.76 12.71
CA ARG A 188 19.85 7.21 12.50
C ARG A 188 20.36 7.49 11.10
N LEU A 189 19.55 8.18 10.30
CA LEU A 189 19.83 8.54 8.92
C LEU A 189 19.61 10.03 8.70
N VAL A 190 20.62 10.71 8.23
CA VAL A 190 20.52 12.11 7.81
C VAL A 190 20.58 12.15 6.29
N ILE A 191 19.56 12.72 5.67
CA ILE A 191 19.40 12.82 4.22
C ILE A 191 19.72 14.26 3.80
N GLY A 192 20.67 14.42 2.90
CA GLY A 192 21.05 15.70 2.33
C GLY A 192 19.98 16.28 1.38
N PRO A 193 20.12 17.57 0.98
CA PRO A 193 19.21 18.22 0.05
C PRO A 193 19.15 17.54 -1.33
N ASP A 194 20.21 16.86 -1.73
CA ASP A 194 20.33 16.09 -2.97
C ASP A 194 19.71 14.67 -2.90
N ARG A 195 19.02 14.36 -1.79
CA ARG A 195 18.45 13.03 -1.51
C ARG A 195 19.46 11.91 -1.36
N LYS A 196 20.70 12.24 -1.01
CA LYS A 196 21.75 11.29 -0.67
C LYS A 196 21.96 11.20 0.85
N VAL A 197 22.64 10.16 1.27
CA VAL A 197 23.01 9.96 2.66
C VAL A 197 24.10 10.96 3.07
N ALA A 198 23.80 11.84 4.02
CA ALA A 198 24.80 12.69 4.65
C ALA A 198 25.49 11.96 5.83
N SER A 199 24.73 11.16 6.58
CA SER A 199 25.27 10.25 7.60
C SER A 199 24.25 9.13 7.90
N ALA A 200 24.77 7.95 8.27
CA ALA A 200 23.94 6.82 8.69
C ALA A 200 24.65 6.02 9.79
N THR A 201 23.89 5.66 10.84
CA THR A 201 24.38 4.79 11.91
C THR A 201 23.36 3.71 12.26
N ILE A 202 23.84 2.58 12.76
CA ILE A 202 23.03 1.50 13.33
C ILE A 202 23.56 1.19 14.75
N GLY A 203 22.66 1.21 15.74
CA GLY A 203 23.05 1.03 17.16
C GLY A 203 24.01 2.11 17.66
N GLY A 204 23.92 3.33 17.11
CA GLY A 204 24.77 4.45 17.45
C GLY A 204 26.21 4.37 16.89
N LYS A 205 26.50 3.40 16.02
CA LYS A 205 27.82 3.20 15.40
C LYS A 205 27.73 3.38 13.89
N GLU A 206 28.82 3.85 13.27
CA GLU A 206 28.96 3.87 11.82
C GLU A 206 28.82 2.46 11.23
N ILE A 207 28.34 2.39 10.01
CA ILE A 207 28.16 1.12 9.30
C ILE A 207 29.54 0.68 8.76
N GLU A 208 30.03 -0.45 9.25
CA GLU A 208 31.33 -1.03 8.89
C GLU A 208 31.16 -1.95 7.68
N ASP A 209 31.92 -1.71 6.58
CA ASP A 209 31.76 -2.40 5.31
C ASP A 209 31.79 -3.93 5.38
N ASN A 210 32.69 -4.46 6.22
CA ASN A 210 32.93 -5.91 6.32
C ASN A 210 32.13 -6.60 7.44
N ARG A 211 31.35 -5.84 8.21
CA ARG A 211 30.46 -6.41 9.23
C ARG A 211 29.19 -6.92 8.59
N THR A 212 28.72 -8.08 9.02
CA THR A 212 27.39 -8.58 8.66
C THR A 212 26.34 -7.98 9.56
N TYR A 213 25.28 -7.44 8.97
CA TYR A 213 24.10 -6.90 9.64
C TYR A 213 22.89 -7.75 9.31
N ARG A 214 21.98 -7.90 10.28
CA ARG A 214 20.68 -8.57 10.11
C ARG A 214 19.59 -7.52 9.96
N ILE A 215 18.88 -7.59 8.85
CA ILE A 215 17.80 -6.66 8.49
C ILE A 215 16.47 -7.40 8.54
N ALA A 216 15.58 -7.04 9.47
CA ALA A 216 14.22 -7.54 9.51
C ALA A 216 13.34 -6.72 8.55
N THR A 217 12.70 -7.37 7.58
CA THR A 217 11.91 -6.68 6.56
C THR A 217 10.83 -7.61 5.97
N LEU A 218 10.19 -7.16 4.91
CA LEU A 218 9.16 -7.89 4.17
C LEU A 218 9.79 -8.74 3.05
N ASP A 219 9.22 -9.89 2.76
CA ASP A 219 9.56 -10.68 1.57
C ASP A 219 9.43 -9.85 0.29
N TYR A 220 8.39 -8.99 0.19
CA TYR A 220 8.19 -8.04 -0.91
C TYR A 220 9.39 -7.10 -1.11
N LEU A 221 9.92 -6.52 -0.02
CA LEU A 221 11.07 -5.62 -0.10
C LEU A 221 12.38 -6.38 -0.38
N ALA A 222 12.50 -7.60 0.12
CA ALA A 222 13.67 -8.46 -0.11
C ALA A 222 13.89 -8.77 -1.60
N GLU A 223 12.83 -8.72 -2.41
CA GLU A 223 12.91 -8.83 -3.89
C GLU A 223 13.32 -7.52 -4.58
N GLY A 224 13.69 -6.48 -3.82
CA GLY A 224 14.12 -5.18 -4.35
C GLY A 224 12.98 -4.25 -4.77
N ASN A 225 11.75 -4.57 -4.38
CA ASN A 225 10.60 -3.72 -4.65
C ASN A 225 10.68 -2.39 -3.89
N ASP A 226 9.87 -1.41 -4.27
CA ASP A 226 9.88 -0.04 -3.73
C ASP A 226 11.27 0.61 -3.78
N TYR A 227 12.08 0.25 -4.78
CA TYR A 227 13.45 0.73 -5.00
C TYR A 227 14.47 0.28 -3.93
N MET A 228 14.15 -0.71 -3.10
CA MET A 228 15.06 -1.28 -2.10
C MET A 228 16.00 -2.33 -2.74
N THR A 229 16.62 -1.96 -3.86
CA THR A 229 17.40 -2.88 -4.70
C THR A 229 18.59 -3.49 -3.99
N ALA A 230 19.17 -2.80 -3.00
CA ALA A 230 20.28 -3.28 -2.19
C ALA A 230 19.94 -4.54 -1.40
N LEU A 231 18.65 -4.75 -1.01
CA LEU A 231 18.22 -5.94 -0.28
C LEU A 231 18.44 -7.25 -1.07
N LYS A 232 18.48 -7.19 -2.41
CA LYS A 232 18.78 -8.34 -3.26
C LYS A 232 20.22 -8.86 -3.12
N LYS A 233 21.12 -8.07 -2.50
CA LYS A 233 22.50 -8.41 -2.25
C LYS A 233 22.70 -9.17 -0.95
N ALA A 234 21.62 -9.49 -0.25
CA ALA A 234 21.67 -10.29 0.97
C ALA A 234 22.42 -11.61 0.73
N THR A 235 23.37 -11.91 1.58
CA THR A 235 24.17 -13.14 1.52
C THR A 235 23.40 -14.34 2.05
N LYS A 236 22.40 -14.09 2.91
CA LYS A 236 21.53 -15.11 3.47
C LYS A 236 20.13 -14.54 3.74
N ARG A 237 19.12 -15.37 3.55
CA ARG A 237 17.72 -15.04 3.79
C ARG A 237 17.07 -16.08 4.68
N HIS A 238 16.48 -15.61 5.77
CA HIS A 238 15.70 -16.44 6.69
C HIS A 238 14.21 -16.03 6.54
N SER A 239 13.40 -16.93 5.98
CA SER A 239 11.96 -16.72 5.85
C SER A 239 11.27 -17.30 7.09
N LEU A 240 10.61 -16.44 7.87
CA LEU A 240 10.02 -16.86 9.14
C LEU A 240 8.63 -17.50 9.00
N ASN A 241 8.05 -17.46 7.80
CA ASN A 241 6.70 -17.96 7.49
C ASN A 241 5.58 -17.32 8.35
N MET A 242 5.80 -16.11 8.85
CA MET A 242 4.86 -15.32 9.65
C MET A 242 4.37 -14.13 8.81
N LEU A 243 3.06 -13.92 8.75
CA LEU A 243 2.52 -12.72 8.10
C LEU A 243 2.84 -11.49 8.95
N VAL A 244 3.30 -10.42 8.31
CA VAL A 244 3.66 -9.17 9.00
C VAL A 244 2.49 -8.62 9.82
N ARG A 245 1.25 -8.69 9.29
CA ARG A 245 0.05 -8.29 10.04
C ARG A 245 -0.18 -9.10 11.31
N ASP A 246 0.18 -10.39 11.30
CA ASP A 246 0.04 -11.24 12.49
C ASP A 246 1.13 -10.91 13.52
N VAL A 247 2.36 -10.66 13.08
CA VAL A 247 3.45 -10.15 13.94
C VAL A 247 3.05 -8.83 14.60
N MET A 248 2.43 -7.90 13.85
CA MET A 248 1.89 -6.65 14.38
C MET A 248 0.80 -6.90 15.43
N ALA A 249 -0.15 -7.80 15.14
CA ALA A 249 -1.22 -8.15 16.06
C ALA A 249 -0.68 -8.78 17.36
N GLU A 250 0.28 -9.69 17.26
CA GLU A 250 0.92 -10.32 18.41
C GLU A 250 1.71 -9.31 19.27
N SER A 251 2.41 -8.36 18.65
CA SER A 251 3.11 -7.28 19.37
C SER A 251 2.12 -6.43 20.18
N ILE A 252 0.95 -6.10 19.61
CA ILE A 252 -0.09 -5.35 20.34
C ILE A 252 -0.65 -6.17 21.52
N ILE A 253 -0.97 -7.45 21.29
CA ILE A 253 -1.48 -8.35 22.34
C ILE A 253 -0.48 -8.47 23.49
N LYS A 254 0.81 -8.66 23.18
CA LYS A 254 1.90 -8.78 24.15
C LYS A 254 2.11 -7.51 24.96
N SER A 255 2.14 -6.36 24.28
CA SER A 255 2.37 -5.05 24.89
C SER A 255 1.14 -4.50 25.60
N ARG A 256 -0.07 -4.93 25.22
CA ARG A 256 -1.38 -4.43 25.67
C ARG A 256 -1.63 -2.96 25.35
N VAL A 257 -0.63 -2.12 25.51
CA VAL A 257 -0.66 -0.69 25.19
C VAL A 257 0.55 -0.37 24.32
N ILE A 258 0.30 0.13 23.13
CA ILE A 258 1.36 0.56 22.20
C ILE A 258 1.48 2.10 22.21
N ASP A 259 2.69 2.55 21.96
CA ASP A 259 3.05 3.96 21.82
C ASP A 259 4.12 4.10 20.75
N SER A 260 4.27 5.29 20.19
CA SER A 260 5.35 5.61 19.26
C SER A 260 5.67 7.10 19.34
N LYS A 261 6.90 7.44 19.01
CA LYS A 261 7.41 8.82 19.04
C LYS A 261 8.23 9.12 17.80
N ILE A 262 8.28 10.39 17.43
CA ILE A 262 9.27 10.90 16.48
C ILE A 262 10.57 11.10 17.26
N GLU A 263 11.63 10.40 16.86
CA GLU A 263 12.90 10.32 17.58
C GLU A 263 14.09 10.82 16.76
N GLY A 264 13.82 11.39 15.58
CA GLY A 264 14.87 11.79 14.64
C GLY A 264 15.60 10.59 14.03
N ARG A 265 14.88 9.49 13.81
CA ARG A 265 15.45 8.30 13.13
C ARG A 265 15.88 8.65 11.72
N ILE A 266 15.06 9.47 11.02
CA ILE A 266 15.37 10.00 9.71
C ILE A 266 15.12 11.50 9.69
N VAL A 267 16.16 12.26 9.34
CA VAL A 267 16.14 13.72 9.30
C VAL A 267 16.53 14.20 7.90
N LEU A 268 15.75 15.14 7.37
CA LEU A 268 16.13 15.87 6.14
C LEU A 268 16.93 17.11 6.52
N GLN A 269 18.12 17.27 5.96
CA GLN A 269 18.85 18.53 6.04
C GLN A 269 18.12 19.60 5.20
N LYS A 270 17.98 20.78 5.78
CA LYS A 270 17.53 21.94 5.02
C LYS A 270 18.65 22.39 4.08
N PRO A 271 18.28 22.90 2.89
CA PRO A 271 19.23 23.49 1.95
C PRO A 271 20.01 24.64 2.58
#